data_4df34533233ce8345269c2d501692c4c
#
_entry.id   4df34533233ce8345269c2d501692c4c
#
_cell.length_a   1.000
_cell.length_b   1.000
_cell.length_c   1.000
_cell.angle_alpha   90.00
_cell.angle_beta   90.00
_cell.angle_gamma   90.00
#
_symmetry.space_group_name_H-M   'P 1'
#
loop_
_entity.id
_entity.type
_entity.pdbx_description
1 polymer ?
#
loop_
_entity_poly.entity_id
_entity_poly.type
_entity_poly.pdbx_seq_one_letter_code
_entity_poly.pdbx_strand_id
1 'polypeptide(L)'
;MGVAAYVLAITNRTSLGAVGVEAADRFQADASTLALFAVVQLAVYGGMQIPIGILLDRFGSRPIMTIGMLLMAAGQLTMALSPGIGIAIFARILLGAGDAAIFPAVLRLVATWFPAQRGPIMVQFTGIIGQAGQLIALVPLAALLHATTWTVTFGSIAGLGVLFTILVALVIRNHPAERGADVTIDTDTGVIRVVTSAIDTGVGIRAAWAHPGTRLAFWSHFTTPFAGTAFILLWGMPFLTAAQGLDTAHAAGIISVYVVAGMALGPIIGDLSRRLPNQRSLALVLPAVGVQVVAWVAVLALPEPAPLWLLYLLAVALATGGPASMIAFDHARTHNPSHRLSTATGVTNAGGFIAALIAIFLIGLALDLQGAGTPETYSLAAFRVAFLMPIPLWILGVTFILIERKRTRIRMGLDPERRR
;
A
#
# COMPACT_ATOMS: atom_id res chain seq x y z
N MET A 1 -5.01 2.16 19.02
CA MET A 1 -3.77 2.97 18.81
C MET A 1 -3.09 2.64 17.48
N GLY A 2 -2.75 1.38 17.14
CA GLY A 2 -2.05 1.04 15.89
C GLY A 2 -2.76 1.56 14.63
N VAL A 3 -4.06 1.36 14.51
CA VAL A 3 -4.86 1.87 13.38
C VAL A 3 -4.88 3.41 13.33
N ALA A 4 -4.96 4.08 14.49
CA ALA A 4 -4.89 5.55 14.53
C ALA A 4 -3.51 6.08 14.08
N ALA A 5 -2.41 5.38 14.43
CA ALA A 5 -1.08 5.69 13.90
C ALA A 5 -1.04 5.49 12.36
N TYR A 6 -1.74 4.48 11.83
CA TYR A 6 -1.83 4.26 10.39
C TYR A 6 -2.65 5.35 9.68
N VAL A 7 -3.74 5.85 10.28
CA VAL A 7 -4.47 7.03 9.76
C VAL A 7 -3.54 8.22 9.64
N LEU A 8 -2.75 8.52 10.70
CA LEU A 8 -1.78 9.61 10.66
C LEU A 8 -0.69 9.36 9.61
N ALA A 9 -0.23 8.11 9.43
CA ALA A 9 0.73 7.76 8.39
C ALA A 9 0.21 8.06 6.98
N ILE A 10 -1.05 7.71 6.68
CA ILE A 10 -1.69 8.03 5.40
C ILE A 10 -1.88 9.54 5.24
N THR A 11 -2.28 10.26 6.30
CA THR A 11 -2.35 11.73 6.27
C THR A 11 -0.99 12.34 5.90
N ASN A 12 0.09 11.87 6.51
CA ASN A 12 1.45 12.31 6.19
C ASN A 12 1.83 11.98 4.73
N ARG A 13 1.50 10.78 4.25
CA ARG A 13 1.80 10.33 2.89
C ARG A 13 1.15 11.22 1.84
N THR A 14 -0.10 11.60 2.06
CA THR A 14 -0.92 12.36 1.10
C THR A 14 -0.86 13.88 1.30
N SER A 15 -0.22 14.35 2.36
CA SER A 15 -0.19 15.76 2.74
C SER A 15 0.27 16.71 1.63
N LEU A 16 1.33 16.36 0.89
CA LEU A 16 1.83 17.22 -0.18
C LEU A 16 0.93 17.20 -1.42
N GLY A 17 0.37 16.02 -1.76
CA GLY A 17 -0.55 15.90 -2.89
C GLY A 17 -1.83 16.71 -2.69
N ALA A 18 -2.26 16.86 -1.43
CA ALA A 18 -3.44 17.65 -1.09
C ALA A 18 -3.24 19.18 -1.27
N VAL A 19 -1.99 19.64 -1.23
CA VAL A 19 -1.62 21.05 -1.35
C VAL A 19 -0.60 21.25 -2.48
N GLY A 20 -0.80 20.55 -3.60
CA GLY A 20 0.15 20.49 -4.72
C GLY A 20 0.38 21.84 -5.40
N VAL A 21 -0.67 22.68 -5.52
CA VAL A 21 -0.56 24.02 -6.12
C VAL A 21 0.32 24.91 -5.27
N GLU A 22 0.04 24.95 -3.96
CA GLU A 22 0.81 25.75 -3.00
C GLU A 22 2.25 25.26 -2.86
N ALA A 23 2.46 23.94 -3.03
CA ALA A 23 3.80 23.37 -3.08
C ALA A 23 4.57 23.79 -4.34
N ALA A 24 3.90 23.81 -5.51
CA ALA A 24 4.45 24.30 -6.76
C ALA A 24 4.91 25.76 -6.62
N ASP A 25 4.05 26.62 -6.11
CA ASP A 25 4.33 28.04 -5.91
C ASP A 25 5.47 28.25 -4.91
N ARG A 26 5.45 27.53 -3.77
CA ARG A 26 6.47 27.66 -2.72
C ARG A 26 7.86 27.28 -3.19
N PHE A 27 7.95 26.18 -3.93
CA PHE A 27 9.25 25.62 -4.38
C PHE A 27 9.61 26.05 -5.80
N GLN A 28 8.79 26.85 -6.47
CA GLN A 28 8.93 27.22 -7.88
C GLN A 28 9.15 25.95 -8.74
N ALA A 29 8.36 24.92 -8.44
CA ALA A 29 8.51 23.58 -8.98
C ALA A 29 7.57 23.36 -10.15
N ASP A 30 8.06 22.79 -11.24
CA ASP A 30 7.24 22.28 -12.33
C ASP A 30 6.53 20.97 -11.94
N ALA A 31 5.61 20.52 -12.77
CA ALA A 31 4.83 19.30 -12.54
C ALA A 31 5.72 18.05 -12.37
N SER A 32 6.84 17.98 -13.12
CA SER A 32 7.78 16.86 -13.02
C SER A 32 8.51 16.82 -11.68
N THR A 33 8.89 17.96 -11.15
CA THR A 33 9.52 18.09 -9.83
C THR A 33 8.53 17.76 -8.70
N LEU A 34 7.26 18.17 -8.82
CA LEU A 34 6.22 17.76 -7.87
C LEU A 34 5.98 16.25 -7.89
N ALA A 35 5.91 15.66 -9.10
CA ALA A 35 5.81 14.23 -9.25
C ALA A 35 6.99 13.50 -8.61
N LEU A 36 8.21 14.05 -8.71
CA LEU A 36 9.41 13.48 -8.08
C LEU A 36 9.29 13.37 -6.58
N PHE A 37 8.65 14.31 -5.88
CA PHE A 37 8.41 14.19 -4.43
C PHE A 37 7.59 12.95 -4.08
N ALA A 38 6.53 12.66 -4.84
CA ALA A 38 5.70 11.49 -4.62
C ALA A 38 6.44 10.20 -4.98
N VAL A 39 7.14 10.19 -6.13
CA VAL A 39 7.92 9.03 -6.60
C VAL A 39 9.03 8.67 -5.62
N VAL A 40 9.81 9.64 -5.13
CA VAL A 40 10.89 9.40 -4.16
C VAL A 40 10.33 8.82 -2.87
N GLN A 41 9.26 9.41 -2.32
CA GLN A 41 8.63 8.89 -1.11
C GLN A 41 8.14 7.46 -1.30
N LEU A 42 7.48 7.16 -2.41
CA LEU A 42 6.91 5.84 -2.69
C LEU A 42 8.01 4.80 -2.98
N ALA A 43 9.09 5.20 -3.65
CA ALA A 43 10.24 4.33 -3.90
C ALA A 43 10.96 3.97 -2.59
N VAL A 44 11.18 4.94 -1.70
CA VAL A 44 11.74 4.69 -0.37
C VAL A 44 10.80 3.79 0.45
N TYR A 45 9.50 4.10 0.46
CA TYR A 45 8.50 3.26 1.13
C TYR A 45 8.54 1.81 0.63
N GLY A 46 8.51 1.60 -0.69
CA GLY A 46 8.56 0.28 -1.31
C GLY A 46 9.87 -0.47 -1.01
N GLY A 47 11.01 0.22 -1.13
CA GLY A 47 12.33 -0.33 -0.84
C GLY A 47 12.53 -0.72 0.63
N MET A 48 11.90 0.01 1.55
CA MET A 48 11.98 -0.26 2.98
C MET A 48 11.08 -1.42 3.45
N GLN A 49 10.16 -1.95 2.61
CA GLN A 49 9.21 -2.99 3.05
C GLN A 49 9.90 -4.26 3.56
N ILE A 50 10.93 -4.73 2.86
CA ILE A 50 11.67 -5.92 3.26
C ILE A 50 12.55 -5.65 4.50
N PRO A 51 13.39 -4.60 4.55
CA PRO A 51 14.12 -4.24 5.76
C PRO A 51 13.23 -4.08 6.99
N ILE A 52 12.12 -3.36 6.86
CA ILE A 52 11.15 -3.18 7.96
C ILE A 52 10.55 -4.50 8.40
N GLY A 53 10.20 -5.40 7.47
CA GLY A 53 9.70 -6.74 7.80
C GLY A 53 10.67 -7.51 8.70
N ILE A 54 11.97 -7.48 8.39
CA ILE A 54 13.02 -8.12 9.18
C ILE A 54 13.16 -7.47 10.56
N LEU A 55 13.18 -6.13 10.60
CA LEU A 55 13.28 -5.38 11.86
C LEU A 55 12.06 -5.66 12.76
N LEU A 56 10.86 -5.77 12.19
CA LEU A 56 9.64 -6.14 12.92
C LEU A 56 9.73 -7.55 13.52
N ASP A 57 10.27 -8.52 12.78
CA ASP A 57 10.42 -9.88 13.30
C ASP A 57 11.43 -9.93 14.46
N ARG A 58 12.47 -9.09 14.39
CA ARG A 58 13.52 -9.03 15.43
C ARG A 58 13.10 -8.24 16.67
N PHE A 59 12.51 -7.06 16.49
CA PHE A 59 12.27 -6.09 17.56
C PHE A 59 10.80 -5.96 17.96
N GLY A 60 9.88 -6.50 17.15
CA GLY A 60 8.45 -6.36 17.38
C GLY A 60 7.88 -5.01 16.90
N SER A 61 6.55 -4.86 17.04
CA SER A 61 5.83 -3.71 16.49
C SER A 61 6.09 -2.40 17.23
N ARG A 62 6.21 -2.44 18.57
CA ARG A 62 6.34 -1.24 19.40
C ARG A 62 7.54 -0.35 19.03
N PRO A 63 8.80 -0.83 19.06
CA PRO A 63 9.96 0.02 18.75
C PRO A 63 9.96 0.47 17.29
N ILE A 64 9.58 -0.40 16.37
CA ILE A 64 9.59 -0.09 14.93
C ILE A 64 8.54 0.96 14.57
N MET A 65 7.31 0.87 15.12
CA MET A 65 6.31 1.92 14.96
C MET A 65 6.74 3.24 15.60
N THR A 66 7.37 3.19 16.78
CA THR A 66 7.86 4.39 17.48
C THR A 66 8.90 5.12 16.63
N ILE A 67 9.90 4.39 16.10
CA ILE A 67 10.91 4.96 15.21
C ILE A 67 10.27 5.47 13.91
N GLY A 68 9.36 4.71 13.33
CA GLY A 68 8.62 5.12 12.11
C GLY A 68 7.86 6.43 12.31
N MET A 69 7.12 6.57 13.41
CA MET A 69 6.40 7.81 13.73
C MET A 69 7.36 8.98 13.97
N LEU A 70 8.49 8.75 14.63
CA LEU A 70 9.52 9.76 14.86
C LEU A 70 10.14 10.24 13.54
N LEU A 71 10.48 9.32 12.63
CA LEU A 71 11.01 9.65 11.30
C LEU A 71 9.99 10.48 10.49
N MET A 72 8.70 10.12 10.56
CA MET A 72 7.65 10.89 9.90
C MET A 72 7.49 12.28 10.51
N ALA A 73 7.53 12.40 11.83
CA ALA A 73 7.51 13.70 12.52
C ALA A 73 8.71 14.56 12.12
N ALA A 74 9.90 14.00 12.09
CA ALA A 74 11.12 14.67 11.61
C ALA A 74 11.00 15.09 10.14
N GLY A 75 10.48 14.20 9.28
CA GLY A 75 10.23 14.51 7.87
C GLY A 75 9.25 15.69 7.68
N GLN A 76 8.14 15.71 8.44
CA GLN A 76 7.19 16.82 8.36
C GLN A 76 7.76 18.13 8.92
N LEU A 77 8.55 18.07 10.00
CA LEU A 77 9.24 19.24 10.51
C LEU A 77 10.25 19.77 9.49
N THR A 78 11.01 18.89 8.87
CA THR A 78 11.93 19.24 7.78
C THR A 78 11.19 19.89 6.61
N MET A 79 10.01 19.36 6.24
CA MET A 79 9.15 19.95 5.20
C MET A 79 8.62 21.33 5.61
N ALA A 80 8.20 21.48 6.86
CA ALA A 80 7.70 22.76 7.40
C ALA A 80 8.76 23.89 7.31
N LEU A 81 10.02 23.52 7.56
CA LEU A 81 11.14 24.46 7.60
C LEU A 81 11.94 24.51 6.28
N SER A 82 11.56 23.73 5.26
CA SER A 82 12.29 23.62 4.01
C SER A 82 12.37 24.94 3.26
N PRO A 83 13.61 25.43 2.97
CA PRO A 83 13.82 26.63 2.16
C PRO A 83 13.83 26.34 0.65
N GLY A 84 13.92 25.06 0.23
CA GLY A 84 14.01 24.70 -1.17
C GLY A 84 13.87 23.21 -1.45
N ILE A 85 13.86 22.87 -2.73
CA ILE A 85 13.53 21.53 -3.26
C ILE A 85 14.40 20.41 -2.66
N GLY A 86 15.70 20.61 -2.53
CA GLY A 86 16.63 19.57 -2.05
C GLY A 86 16.28 19.10 -0.62
N ILE A 87 15.98 20.04 0.28
CA ILE A 87 15.57 19.74 1.66
C ILE A 87 14.16 19.13 1.68
N ALA A 88 13.26 19.59 0.81
CA ALA A 88 11.93 19.01 0.67
C ALA A 88 11.98 17.55 0.17
N ILE A 89 12.89 17.21 -0.78
CA ILE A 89 13.13 15.82 -1.20
C ILE A 89 13.65 14.98 -0.03
N PHE A 90 14.61 15.50 0.74
CA PHE A 90 15.11 14.80 1.94
C PHE A 90 13.98 14.55 2.96
N ALA A 91 13.09 15.53 3.16
CA ALA A 91 11.90 15.33 3.98
C ALA A 91 11.03 14.17 3.48
N ARG A 92 10.87 14.01 2.15
CA ARG A 92 10.12 12.89 1.55
C ARG A 92 10.79 11.53 1.75
N ILE A 93 12.12 11.49 1.76
CA ILE A 93 12.88 10.27 2.10
C ILE A 93 12.59 9.85 3.54
N LEU A 94 12.67 10.79 4.50
CA LEU A 94 12.36 10.52 5.91
C LEU A 94 10.91 10.04 6.09
N LEU A 95 9.97 10.71 5.42
CA LEU A 95 8.55 10.32 5.44
C LEU A 95 8.34 8.92 4.88
N GLY A 96 8.93 8.60 3.71
CA GLY A 96 8.81 7.29 3.08
C GLY A 96 9.40 6.18 3.96
N ALA A 97 10.56 6.41 4.56
CA ALA A 97 11.19 5.45 5.47
C ALA A 97 10.38 5.21 6.75
N GLY A 98 9.84 6.26 7.36
CA GLY A 98 9.01 6.16 8.55
C GLY A 98 7.65 5.51 8.28
N ASP A 99 6.98 5.91 7.22
CA ASP A 99 5.69 5.40 6.78
C ASP A 99 5.73 3.89 6.47
N ALA A 100 6.83 3.41 5.88
CA ALA A 100 7.04 2.00 5.59
C ALA A 100 6.94 1.08 6.83
N ALA A 101 7.21 1.62 8.02
CA ALA A 101 7.16 0.88 9.27
C ALA A 101 5.74 0.64 9.80
N ILE A 102 4.78 1.51 9.47
CA ILE A 102 3.51 1.57 10.19
C ILE A 102 2.56 0.46 9.79
N PHE A 103 2.25 0.32 8.49
CA PHE A 103 1.27 -0.67 8.05
C PHE A 103 1.67 -2.12 8.36
N PRO A 104 2.89 -2.60 8.05
CA PRO A 104 3.31 -3.96 8.40
C PRO A 104 3.29 -4.21 9.92
N ALA A 105 3.63 -3.19 10.73
CA ALA A 105 3.57 -3.30 12.18
C ALA A 105 2.13 -3.46 12.70
N VAL A 106 1.17 -2.74 12.12
CA VAL A 106 -0.26 -2.89 12.45
C VAL A 106 -0.76 -4.28 12.05
N LEU A 107 -0.38 -4.79 10.86
CA LEU A 107 -0.73 -6.15 10.45
C LEU A 107 -0.17 -7.21 11.41
N ARG A 108 1.07 -7.02 11.90
CA ARG A 108 1.64 -7.89 12.94
C ARG A 108 0.84 -7.83 14.23
N LEU A 109 0.43 -6.63 14.69
CA LEU A 109 -0.43 -6.49 15.87
C LEU A 109 -1.77 -7.20 15.67
N VAL A 110 -2.41 -7.06 14.49
CA VAL A 110 -3.63 -7.79 14.17
C VAL A 110 -3.42 -9.30 14.26
N ALA A 111 -2.32 -9.82 13.71
CA ALA A 111 -2.02 -11.25 13.76
C ALA A 111 -1.74 -11.77 15.17
N THR A 112 -1.20 -10.91 16.06
CA THR A 112 -0.82 -11.28 17.43
C THR A 112 -1.98 -11.15 18.42
N TRP A 113 -2.85 -10.14 18.25
CA TRP A 113 -3.90 -9.80 19.21
C TRP A 113 -5.29 -10.35 18.88
N PHE A 114 -5.52 -10.76 17.63
CA PHE A 114 -6.83 -11.27 17.19
C PHE A 114 -6.74 -12.73 16.75
N PRO A 115 -7.81 -13.53 17.01
CA PRO A 115 -7.89 -14.90 16.52
C PRO A 115 -7.76 -14.97 15.01
N ALA A 116 -7.18 -16.07 14.50
CA ALA A 116 -6.93 -16.26 13.06
C ALA A 116 -8.18 -16.08 12.19
N GLN A 117 -9.37 -16.49 12.71
CA GLN A 117 -10.66 -16.38 12.02
C GLN A 117 -11.11 -14.93 11.80
N ARG A 118 -10.71 -14.00 12.68
CA ARG A 118 -11.06 -12.56 12.58
C ARG A 118 -10.02 -11.76 11.82
N GLY A 119 -8.84 -12.34 11.58
CA GLY A 119 -7.73 -11.64 10.92
C GLY A 119 -8.10 -10.99 9.58
N PRO A 120 -8.73 -11.69 8.60
CA PRO A 120 -9.06 -11.10 7.30
C PRO A 120 -9.90 -9.83 7.40
N ILE A 121 -10.93 -9.86 8.25
CA ILE A 121 -11.80 -8.69 8.42
C ILE A 121 -11.09 -7.54 9.16
N MET A 122 -10.23 -7.85 10.14
CA MET A 122 -9.44 -6.83 10.84
C MET A 122 -8.43 -6.14 9.91
N VAL A 123 -7.83 -6.88 8.99
CA VAL A 123 -6.93 -6.32 7.96
C VAL A 123 -7.69 -5.38 7.03
N GLN A 124 -8.90 -5.76 6.59
CA GLN A 124 -9.74 -4.89 5.76
C GLN A 124 -10.17 -3.62 6.51
N PHE A 125 -10.62 -3.74 7.76
CA PHE A 125 -10.95 -2.57 8.58
C PHE A 125 -9.75 -1.66 8.80
N THR A 126 -8.54 -2.22 8.97
CA THR A 126 -7.32 -1.42 9.05
C THR A 126 -7.13 -0.59 7.78
N GLY A 127 -7.29 -1.22 6.61
CA GLY A 127 -7.20 -0.53 5.33
C GLY A 127 -8.24 0.59 5.18
N ILE A 128 -9.51 0.30 5.46
CA ILE A 128 -10.63 1.25 5.34
C ILE A 128 -10.45 2.45 6.28
N ILE A 129 -10.21 2.19 7.56
CA ILE A 129 -10.02 3.26 8.55
C ILE A 129 -8.78 4.08 8.19
N GLY A 130 -7.73 3.43 7.68
CA GLY A 130 -6.55 4.13 7.18
C GLY A 130 -6.86 5.17 6.11
N GLN A 131 -7.81 4.88 5.20
CA GLN A 131 -8.21 5.82 4.14
C GLN A 131 -8.80 7.12 4.69
N ALA A 132 -9.32 7.15 5.91
CA ALA A 132 -9.72 8.40 6.56
C ALA A 132 -8.55 9.43 6.63
N GLY A 133 -7.30 8.95 6.69
CA GLY A 133 -6.13 9.80 6.62
C GLY A 133 -6.02 10.62 5.33
N GLN A 134 -6.47 10.08 4.20
CA GLN A 134 -6.53 10.85 2.95
C GLN A 134 -7.54 11.98 3.03
N LEU A 135 -8.72 11.73 3.62
CA LEU A 135 -9.74 12.76 3.80
C LEU A 135 -9.26 13.87 4.75
N ILE A 136 -8.51 13.50 5.80
CA ILE A 136 -7.88 14.46 6.72
C ILE A 136 -6.86 15.32 5.98
N ALA A 137 -6.07 14.76 5.08
CA ALA A 137 -5.13 15.54 4.28
C ALA A 137 -5.85 16.46 3.28
N LEU A 138 -6.87 15.94 2.58
CA LEU A 138 -7.54 16.66 1.51
C LEU A 138 -8.43 17.81 2.00
N VAL A 139 -9.04 17.73 3.17
CA VAL A 139 -9.99 18.72 3.65
C VAL A 139 -9.45 19.50 4.86
N PRO A 140 -9.28 18.94 6.06
CA PRO A 140 -8.80 19.69 7.21
C PRO A 140 -7.40 20.30 7.01
N LEU A 141 -6.47 19.55 6.39
CA LEU A 141 -5.11 20.05 6.23
C LEU A 141 -5.01 21.16 5.18
N ALA A 142 -5.69 21.01 4.04
CA ALA A 142 -5.76 22.05 3.02
C ALA A 142 -6.44 23.31 3.60
N ALA A 143 -7.54 23.16 4.34
CA ALA A 143 -8.20 24.27 5.02
C ALA A 143 -7.28 24.97 6.03
N LEU A 144 -6.48 24.19 6.78
CA LEU A 144 -5.50 24.77 7.72
C LEU A 144 -4.42 25.56 6.97
N LEU A 145 -3.96 25.10 5.81
CA LEU A 145 -2.98 25.82 5.00
C LEU A 145 -3.54 27.15 4.49
N HIS A 146 -4.79 27.14 4.01
CA HIS A 146 -5.44 28.39 3.55
C HIS A 146 -5.72 29.38 4.69
N ALA A 147 -5.94 28.88 5.91
CA ALA A 147 -6.19 29.73 7.08
C ALA A 147 -4.92 30.21 7.80
N THR A 148 -3.76 29.59 7.53
CA THR A 148 -2.52 29.83 8.24
C THR A 148 -1.32 29.95 7.27
N THR A 149 -0.20 29.30 7.60
CA THR A 149 1.01 29.29 6.78
C THR A 149 1.49 27.86 6.54
N TRP A 150 2.34 27.66 5.53
CA TRP A 150 3.03 26.41 5.27
C TRP A 150 3.70 25.82 6.51
N THR A 151 4.47 26.66 7.23
CA THR A 151 5.21 26.24 8.42
C THR A 151 4.29 25.80 9.55
N VAL A 152 3.19 26.50 9.78
CA VAL A 152 2.19 26.15 10.80
C VAL A 152 1.50 24.85 10.43
N THR A 153 1.10 24.68 9.18
CA THR A 153 0.38 23.49 8.70
C THR A 153 1.23 22.23 8.83
N PHE A 154 2.41 22.23 8.24
CA PHE A 154 3.31 21.06 8.29
C PHE A 154 3.94 20.86 9.68
N GLY A 155 4.16 21.95 10.42
CA GLY A 155 4.59 21.91 11.82
C GLY A 155 3.53 21.29 12.74
N SER A 156 2.25 21.54 12.49
CA SER A 156 1.15 20.93 13.25
C SER A 156 1.10 19.40 13.05
N ILE A 157 1.29 18.93 11.80
CA ILE A 157 1.37 17.48 11.52
C ILE A 157 2.62 16.90 12.20
N ALA A 158 3.76 17.60 12.17
CA ALA A 158 4.97 17.15 12.87
C ALA A 158 4.71 17.03 14.38
N GLY A 159 4.04 18.01 15.00
CA GLY A 159 3.64 17.97 16.40
C GLY A 159 2.73 16.79 16.73
N LEU A 160 1.73 16.51 15.88
CA LEU A 160 0.90 15.31 15.98
C LEU A 160 1.75 14.03 15.85
N GLY A 161 2.72 14.02 14.95
CA GLY A 161 3.68 12.91 14.78
C GLY A 161 4.47 12.65 16.08
N VAL A 162 4.97 13.68 16.76
CA VAL A 162 5.64 13.56 18.06
C VAL A 162 4.68 13.00 19.12
N LEU A 163 3.47 13.55 19.22
CA LEU A 163 2.44 13.07 20.15
C LEU A 163 2.17 11.56 19.91
N PHE A 164 1.96 11.16 18.67
CA PHE A 164 1.74 9.75 18.34
C PHE A 164 2.96 8.88 18.58
N THR A 165 4.18 9.40 18.43
CA THR A 165 5.41 8.69 18.81
C THR A 165 5.37 8.32 20.29
N ILE A 166 5.03 9.28 21.16
CA ILE A 166 4.90 9.06 22.61
C ILE A 166 3.77 8.08 22.89
N LEU A 167 2.59 8.29 22.32
CA LEU A 167 1.43 7.41 22.55
C LEU A 167 1.68 5.97 22.08
N VAL A 168 2.33 5.77 20.93
CA VAL A 168 2.73 4.44 20.43
C VAL A 168 3.71 3.79 21.41
N ALA A 169 4.73 4.53 21.85
CA ALA A 169 5.72 4.02 22.79
C ALA A 169 5.10 3.61 24.16
N LEU A 170 4.08 4.32 24.63
CA LEU A 170 3.44 4.06 25.91
C LEU A 170 2.35 2.97 25.83
N VAL A 171 1.55 2.97 24.77
CA VAL A 171 0.32 2.16 24.68
C VAL A 171 0.52 0.83 23.95
N ILE A 172 1.35 0.80 22.89
CA ILE A 172 1.56 -0.42 22.12
C ILE A 172 2.37 -1.43 22.93
N ARG A 173 1.93 -2.69 22.88
CA ARG A 173 2.65 -3.85 23.43
C ARG A 173 2.80 -4.88 22.33
N ASN A 174 3.94 -5.58 22.31
CA ASN A 174 4.23 -6.58 21.28
C ASN A 174 3.36 -7.82 21.44
N HIS A 175 3.07 -8.24 22.67
CA HIS A 175 2.29 -9.44 22.99
C HIS A 175 1.24 -9.18 24.08
N PRO A 176 0.11 -9.92 24.09
CA PRO A 176 -0.89 -9.84 25.14
C PRO A 176 -0.33 -10.15 26.55
N ALA A 177 0.63 -11.09 26.64
CA ALA A 177 1.28 -11.48 27.88
C ALA A 177 2.07 -10.34 28.57
N GLU A 178 2.48 -9.30 27.83
CA GLU A 178 3.14 -8.12 28.42
C GLU A 178 2.20 -7.27 29.31
N ARG A 179 0.91 -7.62 29.41
CA ARG A 179 -0.10 -6.90 30.21
C ARG A 179 -0.32 -7.42 31.63
N GLY A 180 0.47 -8.39 32.10
CA GLY A 180 0.30 -8.88 33.47
C GLY A 180 0.50 -10.37 33.66
N ALA A 181 1.37 -10.98 32.90
CA ALA A 181 1.90 -12.25 33.33
C ALA A 181 2.96 -11.97 34.39
N ASP A 182 2.71 -12.39 35.61
CA ASP A 182 3.79 -12.80 36.51
C ASP A 182 4.77 -13.61 35.68
N VAL A 183 6.03 -13.17 35.68
CA VAL A 183 7.12 -13.96 35.14
C VAL A 183 7.22 -15.17 36.06
N THR A 184 6.54 -16.25 35.73
CA THR A 184 6.85 -17.55 36.29
C THR A 184 8.20 -17.93 35.72
N ILE A 185 9.23 -17.57 36.47
CA ILE A 185 10.57 -18.10 36.28
C ILE A 185 10.41 -19.59 36.48
N ASP A 186 10.55 -20.36 35.40
CA ASP A 186 10.71 -21.80 35.52
C ASP A 186 12.03 -22.04 36.24
N THR A 187 11.92 -22.28 37.56
CA THR A 187 13.05 -22.41 38.47
C THR A 187 13.83 -23.69 38.25
N ASP A 188 13.41 -24.59 37.37
CA ASP A 188 14.06 -25.88 37.17
C ASP A 188 15.23 -25.88 36.19
N THR A 189 15.42 -24.84 35.36
CA THR A 189 16.53 -24.85 34.43
C THR A 189 17.46 -23.64 34.42
N GLY A 190 17.18 -22.57 35.18
CA GLY A 190 18.10 -21.43 35.36
C GLY A 190 18.59 -20.75 34.05
N VAL A 191 18.02 -21.10 32.89
CA VAL A 191 18.42 -20.59 31.58
C VAL A 191 17.35 -19.65 31.08
N ILE A 192 17.59 -18.35 31.25
CA ILE A 192 16.97 -17.35 30.41
C ILE A 192 17.44 -17.65 28.98
N ARG A 193 16.69 -18.43 28.24
CA ARG A 193 16.86 -18.50 26.78
C ARG A 193 16.36 -17.20 26.18
N VAL A 194 17.16 -16.17 26.26
CA VAL A 194 17.15 -15.12 25.25
C VAL A 194 17.60 -15.82 23.98
N VAL A 195 16.64 -16.31 23.20
CA VAL A 195 16.92 -16.77 21.84
C VAL A 195 17.20 -15.50 21.03
N THR A 196 18.37 -14.92 21.26
CA THR A 196 19.05 -14.04 20.32
C THR A 196 19.61 -14.95 19.20
N SER A 197 18.71 -15.55 18.41
CA SER A 197 19.15 -16.00 17.10
C SER A 197 19.52 -14.73 16.35
N ALA A 198 20.80 -14.51 16.15
CA ALA A 198 21.30 -13.62 15.11
C ALA A 198 20.68 -14.16 13.81
N ILE A 199 19.52 -13.61 13.44
CA ILE A 199 18.89 -13.94 12.16
C ILE A 199 19.79 -13.27 11.14
N ASP A 200 20.62 -14.08 10.48
CA ASP A 200 21.26 -13.70 9.24
C ASP A 200 20.14 -13.22 8.32
N THR A 201 20.11 -11.91 8.05
CA THR A 201 19.02 -11.25 7.32
C THR A 201 18.76 -11.91 5.97
N GLY A 202 19.83 -12.42 5.32
CA GLY A 202 19.73 -13.16 4.07
C GLY A 202 19.00 -14.50 4.21
N VAL A 203 19.21 -15.19 5.33
CA VAL A 203 18.54 -16.47 5.62
C VAL A 203 17.04 -16.25 5.85
N GLY A 204 16.65 -15.17 6.55
CA GLY A 204 15.24 -14.84 6.80
C GLY A 204 14.42 -14.60 5.52
N ILE A 205 14.95 -13.76 4.61
CA ILE A 205 14.31 -13.47 3.32
C ILE A 205 14.27 -14.74 2.46
N ARG A 206 15.39 -15.44 2.33
CA ARG A 206 15.48 -16.67 1.54
C ARG A 206 14.52 -17.73 2.05
N ALA A 207 14.41 -17.91 3.36
CA ALA A 207 13.49 -18.84 3.98
C ALA A 207 12.01 -18.46 3.78
N ALA A 208 11.69 -17.15 3.86
CA ALA A 208 10.35 -16.67 3.55
C ALA A 208 10.00 -16.90 2.07
N TRP A 209 10.88 -16.52 1.15
CA TRP A 209 10.68 -16.69 -0.30
C TRP A 209 10.66 -18.17 -0.73
N ALA A 210 11.39 -19.05 -0.06
CA ALA A 210 11.38 -20.48 -0.35
C ALA A 210 9.99 -21.12 -0.14
N HIS A 211 9.12 -20.50 0.67
CA HIS A 211 7.77 -21.03 0.90
C HIS A 211 6.82 -20.60 -0.24
N PRO A 212 6.15 -21.57 -0.93
CA PRO A 212 5.25 -21.25 -2.04
C PRO A 212 4.07 -20.35 -1.64
N GLY A 213 3.60 -20.44 -0.38
CA GLY A 213 2.57 -19.57 0.15
C GLY A 213 2.99 -18.10 0.25
N THR A 214 4.28 -17.81 0.51
CA THR A 214 4.81 -16.45 0.48
C THR A 214 4.91 -15.92 -0.96
N ARG A 215 5.34 -16.76 -1.91
CA ARG A 215 5.34 -16.38 -3.33
C ARG A 215 3.92 -16.17 -3.85
N LEU A 216 2.96 -17.01 -3.44
CA LEU A 216 1.54 -16.80 -3.74
C LEU A 216 1.05 -15.45 -3.19
N ALA A 217 1.43 -15.09 -1.97
CA ALA A 217 1.12 -13.82 -1.37
C ALA A 217 1.73 -12.65 -2.16
N PHE A 218 3.03 -12.72 -2.49
CA PHE A 218 3.72 -11.72 -3.31
C PHE A 218 3.01 -11.48 -4.64
N TRP A 219 2.75 -12.56 -5.40
CA TRP A 219 2.12 -12.44 -6.71
C TRP A 219 0.66 -11.99 -6.63
N SER A 220 -0.07 -12.36 -5.58
CA SER A 220 -1.42 -11.83 -5.35
C SER A 220 -1.40 -10.32 -5.12
N HIS A 221 -0.47 -9.83 -4.29
CA HIS A 221 -0.33 -8.39 -4.06
C HIS A 221 0.26 -7.65 -5.26
N PHE A 222 1.18 -8.28 -6.00
CA PHE A 222 1.72 -7.71 -7.24
C PHE A 222 0.61 -7.44 -8.27
N THR A 223 -0.34 -8.36 -8.40
CA THR A 223 -1.29 -8.39 -9.52
C THR A 223 -2.53 -7.53 -9.30
N THR A 224 -2.98 -7.37 -8.05
CA THR A 224 -4.31 -6.79 -7.77
C THR A 224 -4.36 -5.27 -7.71
N PRO A 225 -3.48 -4.52 -7.00
CA PRO A 225 -3.67 -3.10 -6.75
C PRO A 225 -3.02 -2.19 -7.79
N PHE A 226 -2.06 -2.67 -8.60
CA PHE A 226 -1.17 -1.79 -9.35
C PHE A 226 -1.91 -0.90 -10.37
N ALA A 227 -2.94 -1.41 -11.04
CA ALA A 227 -3.67 -0.64 -12.04
C ALA A 227 -4.46 0.51 -11.41
N GLY A 228 -5.17 0.24 -10.31
CA GLY A 228 -5.84 1.28 -9.53
C GLY A 228 -4.85 2.28 -8.92
N THR A 229 -3.68 1.80 -8.46
CA THR A 229 -2.62 2.66 -7.92
C THR A 229 -2.04 3.58 -9.01
N ALA A 230 -1.72 3.06 -10.19
CA ALA A 230 -1.23 3.86 -11.31
C ALA A 230 -2.27 4.90 -11.76
N PHE A 231 -3.54 4.50 -11.79
CA PHE A 231 -4.64 5.38 -12.12
C PHE A 231 -4.79 6.52 -11.10
N ILE A 232 -4.88 6.20 -9.80
CA ILE A 232 -5.17 7.23 -8.79
C ILE A 232 -3.97 8.15 -8.47
N LEU A 233 -2.73 7.62 -8.57
CA LEU A 233 -1.55 8.40 -8.18
C LEU A 233 -1.08 9.36 -9.27
N LEU A 234 -1.22 9.00 -10.56
CA LEU A 234 -0.63 9.80 -11.62
C LEU A 234 -1.47 9.89 -12.89
N TRP A 235 -1.88 8.77 -13.47
CA TRP A 235 -2.40 8.76 -14.83
C TRP A 235 -3.91 8.93 -14.96
N GLY A 236 -4.67 8.83 -13.87
CA GLY A 236 -6.13 8.92 -13.91
C GLY A 236 -6.64 10.32 -14.28
N MET A 237 -6.14 11.37 -13.64
CA MET A 237 -6.56 12.74 -13.97
C MET A 237 -6.20 13.11 -15.42
N PRO A 238 -4.95 12.96 -15.89
CA PRO A 238 -4.62 13.23 -17.30
C PRO A 238 -5.45 12.42 -18.29
N PHE A 239 -5.70 11.15 -18.01
CA PHE A 239 -6.54 10.30 -18.85
C PHE A 239 -7.98 10.82 -18.92
N LEU A 240 -8.58 11.13 -17.77
CA LEU A 240 -9.97 11.57 -17.71
C LEU A 240 -10.16 12.97 -18.32
N THR A 241 -9.23 13.88 -18.09
CA THR A 241 -9.36 15.26 -18.59
C THR A 241 -8.89 15.38 -20.03
N ALA A 242 -7.64 15.03 -20.32
CA ALA A 242 -7.05 15.26 -21.64
C ALA A 242 -7.46 14.22 -22.68
N ALA A 243 -7.57 12.92 -22.31
CA ALA A 243 -7.92 11.88 -23.27
C ALA A 243 -9.43 11.63 -23.39
N GLN A 244 -10.19 11.73 -22.30
CA GLN A 244 -11.64 11.53 -22.31
C GLN A 244 -12.43 12.85 -22.44
N GLY A 245 -11.75 14.01 -22.40
CA GLY A 245 -12.37 15.33 -22.56
C GLY A 245 -13.28 15.76 -21.42
N LEU A 246 -13.12 15.19 -20.23
CA LEU A 246 -13.92 15.55 -19.07
C LEU A 246 -13.38 16.82 -18.39
N ASP A 247 -14.27 17.61 -17.83
CA ASP A 247 -13.87 18.66 -16.92
C ASP A 247 -13.33 18.08 -15.59
N THR A 248 -12.63 18.92 -14.84
CA THR A 248 -12.00 18.54 -13.57
C THR A 248 -13.00 18.02 -12.55
N ALA A 249 -14.23 18.53 -12.53
CA ALA A 249 -15.25 18.14 -11.54
C ALA A 249 -15.74 16.70 -11.81
N HIS A 250 -16.05 16.37 -13.07
CA HIS A 250 -16.42 14.99 -13.45
C HIS A 250 -15.27 14.00 -13.23
N ALA A 251 -14.04 14.39 -13.61
CA ALA A 251 -12.84 13.57 -13.38
C ALA A 251 -12.63 13.28 -11.87
N ALA A 252 -12.72 14.31 -11.02
CA ALA A 252 -12.64 14.16 -9.57
C ALA A 252 -13.79 13.30 -9.01
N GLY A 253 -14.99 13.40 -9.58
CA GLY A 253 -16.14 12.56 -9.23
C GLY A 253 -15.88 11.08 -9.48
N ILE A 254 -15.27 10.72 -10.62
CA ILE A 254 -14.90 9.33 -10.96
C ILE A 254 -13.84 8.80 -9.98
N ILE A 255 -12.82 9.61 -9.66
CA ILE A 255 -11.80 9.24 -8.67
C ILE A 255 -12.41 9.07 -7.27
N SER A 256 -13.37 9.93 -6.90
CA SER A 256 -14.10 9.80 -5.63
C SER A 256 -14.88 8.49 -5.55
N VAL A 257 -15.54 8.09 -6.65
CA VAL A 257 -16.25 6.80 -6.73
C VAL A 257 -15.29 5.63 -6.57
N TYR A 258 -14.08 5.68 -7.16
CA TYR A 258 -13.04 4.66 -6.92
C TYR A 258 -12.76 4.50 -5.41
N VAL A 259 -12.54 5.60 -4.70
CA VAL A 259 -12.22 5.55 -3.25
C VAL A 259 -13.39 4.98 -2.45
N VAL A 260 -14.61 5.51 -2.66
CA VAL A 260 -15.81 5.07 -1.93
C VAL A 260 -16.14 3.61 -2.22
N ALA A 261 -16.05 3.18 -3.48
CA ALA A 261 -16.25 1.78 -3.86
C ALA A 261 -15.23 0.85 -3.19
N GLY A 262 -13.96 1.24 -3.13
CA GLY A 262 -12.92 0.49 -2.42
C GLY A 262 -13.23 0.34 -0.93
N MET A 263 -13.69 1.40 -0.28
CA MET A 263 -14.12 1.35 1.12
C MET A 263 -15.33 0.43 1.33
N ALA A 264 -16.32 0.47 0.45
CA ALA A 264 -17.53 -0.37 0.53
C ALA A 264 -17.23 -1.86 0.25
N LEU A 265 -16.33 -2.15 -0.69
CA LEU A 265 -15.95 -3.53 -1.04
C LEU A 265 -15.06 -4.20 0.02
N GLY A 266 -14.35 -3.42 0.83
CA GLY A 266 -13.43 -3.94 1.85
C GLY A 266 -14.08 -4.95 2.80
N PRO A 267 -15.14 -4.60 3.55
CA PRO A 267 -15.82 -5.52 4.46
C PRO A 267 -16.35 -6.78 3.76
N ILE A 268 -16.89 -6.63 2.55
CA ILE A 268 -17.44 -7.72 1.75
C ILE A 268 -16.35 -8.73 1.41
N ILE A 269 -15.25 -8.26 0.84
CA ILE A 269 -14.12 -9.12 0.45
C ILE A 269 -13.45 -9.72 1.70
N GLY A 270 -13.36 -8.96 2.81
CA GLY A 270 -12.84 -9.46 4.08
C GLY A 270 -13.66 -10.63 4.65
N ASP A 271 -14.98 -10.52 4.63
CA ASP A 271 -15.88 -11.61 5.09
C ASP A 271 -15.81 -12.82 4.15
N LEU A 272 -15.85 -12.59 2.84
CA LEU A 272 -15.69 -13.66 1.85
C LEU A 272 -14.32 -14.37 1.97
N SER A 273 -13.24 -13.62 2.21
CA SER A 273 -11.91 -14.19 2.45
C SER A 273 -11.87 -15.09 3.68
N ARG A 274 -12.60 -14.70 4.72
CA ARG A 274 -12.77 -15.51 5.94
C ARG A 274 -13.53 -16.81 5.68
N ARG A 275 -14.60 -16.76 4.86
CA ARG A 275 -15.45 -17.91 4.55
C ARG A 275 -14.81 -18.89 3.56
N LEU A 276 -13.89 -18.43 2.72
CA LEU A 276 -13.29 -19.18 1.62
C LEU A 276 -11.77 -19.38 1.77
N PRO A 277 -11.25 -19.88 2.91
CA PRO A 277 -9.81 -19.86 3.21
C PRO A 277 -8.94 -20.61 2.18
N ASN A 278 -9.47 -21.69 1.59
CA ASN A 278 -8.74 -22.52 0.62
C ASN A 278 -8.97 -22.10 -0.85
N GLN A 279 -9.88 -21.16 -1.09
CA GLN A 279 -10.28 -20.73 -2.44
C GLN A 279 -10.03 -19.24 -2.71
N ARG A 280 -9.44 -18.50 -1.78
CA ARG A 280 -9.22 -17.04 -1.87
C ARG A 280 -8.66 -16.60 -3.22
N SER A 281 -7.64 -17.30 -3.73
CA SER A 281 -7.01 -16.93 -4.99
C SER A 281 -7.96 -17.08 -6.18
N LEU A 282 -8.74 -18.17 -6.29
CA LEU A 282 -9.64 -18.44 -7.43
C LEU A 282 -10.96 -17.67 -7.30
N ALA A 283 -11.50 -17.55 -6.08
CA ALA A 283 -12.82 -17.00 -5.86
C ALA A 283 -12.82 -15.48 -5.66
N LEU A 284 -11.69 -14.87 -5.30
CA LEU A 284 -11.62 -13.45 -4.96
C LEU A 284 -10.51 -12.71 -5.73
N VAL A 285 -9.26 -13.22 -5.69
CA VAL A 285 -8.12 -12.51 -6.31
C VAL A 285 -8.25 -12.49 -7.84
N LEU A 286 -8.42 -13.65 -8.47
CA LEU A 286 -8.52 -13.73 -9.94
C LEU A 286 -9.77 -13.06 -10.50
N PRO A 287 -10.98 -13.17 -9.91
CA PRO A 287 -12.13 -12.41 -10.36
C PRO A 287 -11.94 -10.89 -10.25
N ALA A 288 -11.32 -10.39 -9.17
CA ALA A 288 -11.01 -8.97 -9.04
C ALA A 288 -10.07 -8.47 -10.17
N VAL A 289 -9.06 -9.27 -10.52
CA VAL A 289 -8.19 -8.98 -11.69
C VAL A 289 -8.99 -9.02 -12.99
N GLY A 290 -9.83 -10.07 -13.17
CA GLY A 290 -10.67 -10.22 -14.36
C GLY A 290 -11.61 -9.04 -14.59
N VAL A 291 -12.27 -8.55 -13.55
CA VAL A 291 -13.16 -7.37 -13.61
C VAL A 291 -12.36 -6.12 -14.03
N GLN A 292 -11.16 -5.90 -13.49
CA GLN A 292 -10.31 -4.77 -13.89
C GLN A 292 -9.89 -4.85 -15.37
N VAL A 293 -9.44 -6.03 -15.81
CA VAL A 293 -9.03 -6.25 -17.21
C VAL A 293 -10.21 -6.04 -18.15
N VAL A 294 -11.38 -6.61 -17.85
CA VAL A 294 -12.58 -6.45 -18.68
C VAL A 294 -13.01 -4.99 -18.78
N ALA A 295 -12.99 -4.26 -17.66
CA ALA A 295 -13.35 -2.84 -17.66
C ALA A 295 -12.36 -2.00 -18.47
N TRP A 296 -11.06 -2.25 -18.35
CA TRP A 296 -10.06 -1.59 -19.19
C TRP A 296 -10.23 -1.91 -20.67
N VAL A 297 -10.42 -3.18 -21.02
CA VAL A 297 -10.65 -3.59 -22.42
C VAL A 297 -11.89 -2.88 -22.98
N ALA A 298 -12.98 -2.82 -22.19
CA ALA A 298 -14.21 -2.14 -22.63
C ALA A 298 -13.99 -0.64 -22.92
N VAL A 299 -13.21 0.05 -22.09
CA VAL A 299 -12.90 1.47 -22.29
C VAL A 299 -11.92 1.68 -23.45
N LEU A 300 -10.84 0.89 -23.51
CA LEU A 300 -9.78 1.07 -24.51
C LEU A 300 -10.17 0.58 -25.93
N ALA A 301 -11.19 -0.27 -26.03
CA ALA A 301 -11.69 -0.74 -27.33
C ALA A 301 -12.50 0.33 -28.07
N LEU A 302 -13.01 1.35 -27.38
CA LEU A 302 -13.79 2.41 -28.00
C LEU A 302 -12.90 3.34 -28.83
N PRO A 303 -13.29 3.67 -30.06
CA PRO A 303 -12.53 4.61 -30.92
C PRO A 303 -12.66 6.06 -30.45
N GLU A 304 -13.77 6.40 -29.78
CA GLU A 304 -14.12 7.71 -29.25
C GLU A 304 -14.06 7.73 -27.73
N PRO A 305 -14.14 8.90 -27.08
CA PRO A 305 -14.24 9.01 -25.63
C PRO A 305 -15.35 8.13 -25.08
N ALA A 306 -15.04 7.42 -24.01
CA ALA A 306 -15.98 6.48 -23.41
C ALA A 306 -17.16 7.23 -22.75
N PRO A 307 -18.38 6.68 -22.78
CA PRO A 307 -19.50 7.28 -22.10
C PRO A 307 -19.26 7.31 -20.59
N LEU A 308 -19.78 8.33 -19.91
CA LEU A 308 -19.51 8.62 -18.51
C LEU A 308 -19.79 7.43 -17.57
N TRP A 309 -20.91 6.70 -17.85
CA TRP A 309 -21.26 5.51 -17.05
C TRP A 309 -20.19 4.41 -17.10
N LEU A 310 -19.50 4.25 -18.24
CA LEU A 310 -18.46 3.24 -18.41
C LEU A 310 -17.18 3.63 -17.65
N LEU A 311 -16.87 4.92 -17.57
CA LEU A 311 -15.76 5.44 -16.78
C LEU A 311 -16.02 5.28 -15.27
N TYR A 312 -17.26 5.47 -14.80
CA TYR A 312 -17.66 5.14 -13.43
C TYR A 312 -17.55 3.64 -13.17
N LEU A 313 -17.96 2.80 -14.12
CA LEU A 313 -17.82 1.34 -14.00
C LEU A 313 -16.33 0.93 -13.94
N LEU A 314 -15.47 1.56 -14.74
CA LEU A 314 -14.02 1.37 -14.68
C LEU A 314 -13.50 1.71 -13.27
N ALA A 315 -13.91 2.84 -12.69
CA ALA A 315 -13.50 3.25 -11.36
C ALA A 315 -13.90 2.20 -10.29
N VAL A 316 -15.14 1.71 -10.33
CA VAL A 316 -15.62 0.65 -9.43
C VAL A 316 -14.84 -0.67 -9.65
N ALA A 317 -14.57 -1.04 -10.89
CA ALA A 317 -13.79 -2.23 -11.24
C ALA A 317 -12.35 -2.13 -10.68
N LEU A 318 -11.68 -1.01 -10.88
CA LEU A 318 -10.34 -0.77 -10.35
C LEU A 318 -10.32 -0.75 -8.82
N ALA A 319 -11.39 -0.27 -8.20
CA ALA A 319 -11.52 -0.22 -6.74
C ALA A 319 -11.52 -1.60 -6.09
N THR A 320 -11.84 -2.68 -6.84
CA THR A 320 -11.75 -4.06 -6.32
C THR A 320 -10.32 -4.46 -5.97
N GLY A 321 -9.32 -3.85 -6.63
CA GLY A 321 -7.91 -4.19 -6.49
C GLY A 321 -7.36 -3.98 -5.08
N GLY A 322 -7.72 -2.89 -4.42
CA GLY A 322 -7.29 -2.59 -3.06
C GLY A 322 -7.72 -3.67 -2.05
N PRO A 323 -9.02 -3.90 -1.85
CA PRO A 323 -9.51 -4.96 -0.97
C PRO A 323 -9.03 -6.37 -1.35
N ALA A 324 -8.95 -6.70 -2.64
CA ALA A 324 -8.43 -7.99 -3.10
C ALA A 324 -6.93 -8.16 -2.77
N SER A 325 -6.16 -7.07 -2.77
CA SER A 325 -4.75 -7.11 -2.41
C SER A 325 -4.51 -7.48 -0.94
N MET A 326 -5.45 -7.16 -0.05
CA MET A 326 -5.35 -7.51 1.37
C MET A 326 -5.38 -9.02 1.60
N ILE A 327 -5.96 -9.80 0.69
CA ILE A 327 -5.94 -11.28 0.72
C ILE A 327 -4.51 -11.83 0.67
N ALA A 328 -3.60 -11.11 0.04
CA ALA A 328 -2.19 -11.49 0.01
C ALA A 328 -1.58 -11.60 1.42
N PHE A 329 -1.95 -10.69 2.32
CA PHE A 329 -1.49 -10.73 3.71
C PHE A 329 -2.11 -11.91 4.49
N ASP A 330 -3.33 -12.32 4.14
CA ASP A 330 -3.91 -13.57 4.66
C ASP A 330 -3.12 -14.79 4.21
N HIS A 331 -2.68 -14.83 2.95
CA HIS A 331 -1.79 -15.90 2.46
C HIS A 331 -0.44 -15.88 3.21
N ALA A 332 0.19 -14.71 3.36
CA ALA A 332 1.45 -14.59 4.10
C ALA A 332 1.31 -15.11 5.54
N ARG A 333 0.22 -14.72 6.22
CA ARG A 333 -0.07 -15.14 7.59
C ARG A 333 -0.36 -16.64 7.71
N THR A 334 -1.10 -17.22 6.78
CA THR A 334 -1.49 -18.62 6.82
C THR A 334 -0.31 -19.57 6.61
N HIS A 335 0.71 -19.12 5.86
CA HIS A 335 1.79 -20.00 5.38
C HIS A 335 3.15 -19.71 6.01
N ASN A 336 3.26 -18.76 6.94
CA ASN A 336 4.51 -18.46 7.62
C ASN A 336 4.37 -18.55 9.14
N PRO A 337 5.41 -19.07 9.84
CA PRO A 337 5.45 -19.06 11.29
C PRO A 337 5.59 -17.64 11.82
N SER A 338 5.18 -17.42 13.07
CA SER A 338 5.14 -16.10 13.72
C SER A 338 6.48 -15.36 13.71
N HIS A 339 7.59 -16.08 13.86
CA HIS A 339 8.93 -15.50 13.96
C HIS A 339 9.46 -14.89 12.64
N ARG A 340 8.83 -15.15 11.48
CA ARG A 340 9.17 -14.54 10.18
C ARG A 340 7.96 -13.97 9.44
N LEU A 341 6.85 -13.80 10.15
CA LEU A 341 5.61 -13.31 9.55
C LEU A 341 5.78 -11.90 8.97
N SER A 342 6.49 -11.03 9.67
CA SER A 342 6.67 -9.64 9.22
C SER A 342 7.59 -9.57 8.00
N THR A 343 8.64 -10.40 7.93
CA THR A 343 9.48 -10.53 6.73
C THR A 343 8.64 -10.98 5.53
N ALA A 344 7.81 -12.02 5.70
CA ALA A 344 6.91 -12.48 4.64
C ALA A 344 5.89 -11.39 4.24
N THR A 345 5.38 -10.63 5.19
CA THR A 345 4.49 -9.48 4.97
C THR A 345 5.19 -8.37 4.18
N GLY A 346 6.44 -8.03 4.54
CA GLY A 346 7.25 -7.04 3.83
C GLY A 346 7.53 -7.45 2.39
N VAL A 347 7.92 -8.72 2.17
CA VAL A 347 8.10 -9.29 0.82
C VAL A 347 6.79 -9.22 0.02
N THR A 348 5.67 -9.57 0.64
CA THR A 348 4.34 -9.50 0.01
C THR A 348 4.01 -8.07 -0.40
N ASN A 349 4.18 -7.10 0.50
CA ASN A 349 3.86 -5.70 0.26
C ASN A 349 4.73 -5.08 -0.84
N ALA A 350 6.01 -5.44 -0.89
CA ALA A 350 6.93 -5.00 -1.94
C ALA A 350 6.41 -5.35 -3.35
N GLY A 351 5.73 -6.49 -3.52
CA GLY A 351 5.16 -6.91 -4.81
C GLY A 351 4.25 -5.87 -5.43
N GLY A 352 3.29 -5.34 -4.66
CA GLY A 352 2.34 -4.34 -5.17
C GLY A 352 3.01 -3.01 -5.56
N PHE A 353 3.99 -2.57 -4.78
CA PHE A 353 4.74 -1.33 -5.10
C PHE A 353 5.64 -1.50 -6.31
N ILE A 354 6.31 -2.65 -6.45
CA ILE A 354 7.12 -2.98 -7.65
C ILE A 354 6.22 -2.94 -8.90
N ALA A 355 5.07 -3.59 -8.87
CA ALA A 355 4.14 -3.59 -10.01
C ALA A 355 3.60 -2.19 -10.32
N ALA A 356 3.24 -1.40 -9.30
CA ALA A 356 2.73 -0.06 -9.49
C ALA A 356 3.79 0.88 -10.08
N LEU A 357 5.04 0.85 -9.57
CA LEU A 357 6.14 1.65 -10.10
C LEU A 357 6.44 1.27 -11.55
N ILE A 358 6.51 -0.03 -11.88
CA ILE A 358 6.71 -0.50 -13.25
C ILE A 358 5.56 -0.04 -14.15
N ALA A 359 4.30 -0.17 -13.72
CA ALA A 359 3.14 0.25 -14.50
C ALA A 359 3.15 1.76 -14.77
N ILE A 360 3.41 2.58 -13.73
CA ILE A 360 3.49 4.04 -13.86
C ILE A 360 4.59 4.43 -14.85
N PHE A 361 5.78 3.81 -14.73
CA PHE A 361 6.90 4.06 -15.62
C PHE A 361 6.60 3.65 -17.07
N LEU A 362 6.05 2.45 -17.29
CA LEU A 362 5.74 1.94 -18.63
C LEU A 362 4.67 2.78 -19.34
N ILE A 363 3.67 3.27 -18.62
CA ILE A 363 2.66 4.18 -19.17
C ILE A 363 3.32 5.49 -19.61
N GLY A 364 4.16 6.11 -18.76
CA GLY A 364 4.88 7.34 -19.10
C GLY A 364 5.80 7.15 -20.29
N LEU A 365 6.62 6.09 -20.27
CA LEU A 365 7.52 5.75 -21.40
C LEU A 365 6.76 5.57 -22.72
N ALA A 366 5.60 4.93 -22.66
CA ALA A 366 4.79 4.73 -23.87
C ALA A 366 4.19 6.03 -24.39
N LEU A 367 3.82 6.98 -23.51
CA LEU A 367 3.39 8.32 -23.91
C LEU A 367 4.57 9.09 -24.54
N ASP A 368 5.74 9.07 -23.93
CA ASP A 368 6.93 9.75 -24.45
C ASP A 368 7.35 9.22 -25.83
N LEU A 369 7.37 7.90 -26.01
CA LEU A 369 7.72 7.26 -27.30
C LEU A 369 6.73 7.60 -28.43
N GLN A 370 5.51 8.02 -28.09
CA GLN A 370 4.51 8.48 -29.06
C GLN A 370 4.56 10.00 -29.30
N GLY A 371 5.49 10.73 -28.70
CA GLY A 371 5.54 12.20 -28.72
C GLY A 371 4.41 12.87 -27.91
N ALA A 372 3.75 12.12 -27.04
CA ALA A 372 2.67 12.57 -26.17
C ALA A 372 3.14 12.66 -24.71
N GLY A 373 4.33 13.21 -24.47
CA GLY A 373 4.96 13.28 -23.15
C GLY A 373 4.57 14.50 -22.30
N THR A 374 3.85 15.47 -22.87
CA THR A 374 3.43 16.67 -22.15
C THR A 374 1.91 16.81 -22.13
N PRO A 375 1.32 17.53 -21.17
CA PRO A 375 -0.13 17.71 -21.09
C PRO A 375 -0.78 18.24 -22.36
N GLU A 376 -0.09 19.08 -23.12
CA GLU A 376 -0.57 19.67 -24.37
C GLU A 376 -0.64 18.66 -25.53
N THR A 377 0.15 17.61 -25.44
CA THR A 377 0.25 16.54 -26.47
C THR A 377 -0.54 15.28 -26.11
N TYR A 378 -1.14 15.23 -24.94
CA TYR A 378 -1.97 14.09 -24.53
C TYR A 378 -3.16 13.88 -25.45
N SER A 379 -3.39 12.63 -25.87
CA SER A 379 -4.51 12.26 -26.73
C SER A 379 -5.11 10.91 -26.33
N LEU A 380 -6.36 10.68 -26.71
CA LEU A 380 -7.03 9.39 -26.47
C LEU A 380 -6.25 8.23 -27.12
N ALA A 381 -5.76 8.43 -28.34
CA ALA A 381 -4.99 7.41 -29.06
C ALA A 381 -3.69 7.04 -28.32
N ALA A 382 -2.95 8.05 -27.83
CA ALA A 382 -1.73 7.82 -27.06
C ALA A 382 -1.98 7.09 -25.74
N PHE A 383 -3.02 7.49 -25.01
CA PHE A 383 -3.39 6.80 -23.77
C PHE A 383 -3.90 5.37 -23.99
N ARG A 384 -4.60 5.10 -25.10
CA ARG A 384 -5.01 3.73 -25.45
C ARG A 384 -3.80 2.80 -25.58
N VAL A 385 -2.75 3.22 -26.26
CA VAL A 385 -1.51 2.44 -26.36
C VAL A 385 -0.80 2.36 -25.00
N ALA A 386 -0.70 3.48 -24.29
CA ALA A 386 0.01 3.52 -23.01
C ALA A 386 -0.61 2.59 -21.94
N PHE A 387 -1.94 2.53 -21.88
CA PHE A 387 -2.63 1.63 -20.94
C PHE A 387 -2.63 0.14 -21.33
N LEU A 388 -2.14 -0.20 -22.53
CA LEU A 388 -1.86 -1.60 -22.89
C LEU A 388 -0.53 -2.10 -22.27
N MET A 389 0.40 -1.20 -21.96
CA MET A 389 1.73 -1.56 -21.42
C MET A 389 1.69 -2.34 -20.10
N PRO A 390 0.76 -2.10 -19.16
CA PRO A 390 0.63 -2.90 -17.96
C PRO A 390 0.06 -4.32 -18.14
N ILE A 391 -0.52 -4.66 -19.30
CA ILE A 391 -1.10 -5.99 -19.54
C ILE A 391 -0.11 -7.14 -19.25
N PRO A 392 1.16 -7.09 -19.67
CA PRO A 392 2.15 -8.11 -19.34
C PRO A 392 2.29 -8.35 -17.84
N LEU A 393 2.10 -7.34 -17.00
CA LEU A 393 2.17 -7.49 -15.53
C LEU A 393 1.00 -8.34 -15.01
N TRP A 394 -0.20 -8.18 -15.55
CA TRP A 394 -1.34 -9.05 -15.21
C TRP A 394 -1.11 -10.48 -15.68
N ILE A 395 -0.62 -10.69 -16.91
CA ILE A 395 -0.32 -12.02 -17.44
C ILE A 395 0.72 -12.72 -16.55
N LEU A 396 1.82 -12.03 -16.24
CA LEU A 396 2.87 -12.52 -15.37
C LEU A 396 2.31 -12.89 -13.99
N GLY A 397 1.59 -11.97 -13.38
CA GLY A 397 1.05 -12.13 -12.03
C GLY A 397 0.03 -13.27 -11.94
N VAL A 398 -0.93 -13.35 -12.86
CA VAL A 398 -1.93 -14.43 -12.91
C VAL A 398 -1.25 -15.79 -13.11
N THR A 399 -0.27 -15.86 -14.01
CA THR A 399 0.49 -17.09 -14.25
C THR A 399 1.16 -17.59 -12.97
N PHE A 400 1.86 -16.72 -12.26
CA PHE A 400 2.53 -17.11 -11.02
C PHE A 400 1.55 -17.35 -9.86
N ILE A 401 0.41 -16.66 -9.78
CA ILE A 401 -0.65 -17.00 -8.81
C ILE A 401 -1.11 -18.45 -9.01
N LEU A 402 -1.37 -18.87 -10.24
CA LEU A 402 -1.82 -20.23 -10.53
C LEU A 402 -0.75 -21.28 -10.20
N ILE A 403 0.51 -21.02 -10.59
CA ILE A 403 1.65 -21.91 -10.30
C ILE A 403 1.86 -22.05 -8.78
N GLU A 404 1.97 -20.94 -8.07
CA GLU A 404 2.28 -20.97 -6.64
C GLU A 404 1.10 -21.44 -5.80
N ARG A 405 -0.13 -21.23 -6.26
CA ARG A 405 -1.33 -21.82 -5.66
C ARG A 405 -1.27 -23.34 -5.74
N LYS A 406 -0.96 -23.93 -6.93
CA LYS A 406 -0.80 -25.38 -7.09
C LYS A 406 0.28 -25.91 -6.15
N ARG A 407 1.46 -25.30 -6.12
CA ARG A 407 2.59 -25.69 -5.23
C ARG A 407 2.20 -25.60 -3.74
N THR A 408 1.47 -24.57 -3.35
CA THR A 408 1.01 -24.38 -1.96
C THR A 408 0.04 -25.49 -1.56
N ARG A 409 -0.94 -25.83 -2.42
CA ARG A 409 -1.92 -26.90 -2.18
C ARG A 409 -1.26 -28.29 -2.08
N ILE A 410 -0.30 -28.58 -2.95
CA ILE A 410 0.49 -29.81 -2.87
C ILE A 410 1.20 -29.91 -1.52
N ARG A 411 1.85 -28.82 -1.09
CA ARG A 411 2.57 -28.79 0.20
C ARG A 411 1.64 -28.95 1.40
N MET A 412 0.40 -28.49 1.30
CA MET A 412 -0.63 -28.64 2.35
C MET A 412 -1.34 -30.01 2.32
N GLY A 413 -1.02 -30.88 1.37
CA GLY A 413 -1.73 -32.16 1.20
C GLY A 413 -3.17 -32.03 0.71
N LEU A 414 -3.53 -30.88 0.11
CA LEU A 414 -4.88 -30.57 -0.38
C LEU A 414 -5.08 -30.97 -1.85
N ASP A 415 -4.08 -31.53 -2.50
CA ASP A 415 -4.15 -31.94 -3.92
C ASP A 415 -4.46 -33.42 -4.04
N PRO A 416 -5.56 -33.83 -4.71
CA PRO A 416 -5.96 -35.23 -4.83
C PRO A 416 -5.00 -36.10 -5.66
N GLU A 417 -4.17 -35.50 -6.53
CA GLU A 417 -3.27 -36.26 -7.44
C GLU A 417 -2.09 -36.97 -6.72
N ARG A 418 -1.84 -36.72 -5.44
CA ARG A 418 -0.81 -37.41 -4.64
C ARG A 418 -1.35 -38.53 -3.73
N ARG A 419 -2.64 -38.86 -3.81
CA ARG A 419 -3.24 -39.99 -3.10
C ARG A 419 -3.35 -41.26 -3.96
N ARG A 420 -2.70 -41.26 -5.13
CA ARG A 420 -2.53 -42.46 -5.95
C ARG A 420 -1.08 -42.88 -6.05
#